data_962378dea7a1294f1a4b8414e7f2d5ce
#
_entry.id   962378dea7a1294f1a4b8414e7f2d5ce
#
_cell.length_a   1.000
_cell.length_b   1.000
_cell.length_c   1.000
_cell.angle_alpha   90.00
_cell.angle_beta   90.00
_cell.angle_gamma   90.00
#
_symmetry.space_group_name_H-M   'P 1'
#
loop_
_entity.id
_entity.type
_entity.pdbx_description
1 polymer ?
#
loop_
_entity_poly.entity_id
_entity_poly.type
_entity_poly.pdbx_seq_one_letter_code
_entity_poly.pdbx_strand_id
1 'polypeptide(L)'
;MQLVERHIILNNKAIEDVCFKSARLYNFVNYHKRHAFFDKQEQFSEYEMSGLCNEFDQYDFRNLPAQSAQQVIKQVFKSWKSYFAAKKEYKKNPKSFTGEPKPPKYKDKKGYGVTYFTSQQIKLKEGFIHFPKSVQLEPVKTKVKKVSQVRIVPQATCFVIEIIYEFNEQNLKADNGKYLSLDLGVSNLVATIDTEGKSLLVNGGRIKSVNNHFNKSRAKLMSYVGNKGTSNRINKATRKRNFIINDVMHKTSRFI
;
A
#
# COMPACT_ATOMS: atom_id res chain seq x y z
N MET A 1 11.06 -11.27 -10.76
CA MET A 1 9.71 -10.74 -10.41
C MET A 1 9.65 -10.48 -8.91
N GLN A 2 8.98 -9.41 -8.45
CA GLN A 2 8.79 -9.17 -7.02
C GLN A 2 7.40 -9.65 -6.58
N LEU A 3 7.37 -10.38 -5.48
CA LEU A 3 6.15 -10.86 -4.83
C LEU A 3 6.00 -10.27 -3.44
N VAL A 4 4.79 -10.37 -2.88
CA VAL A 4 4.45 -9.78 -1.58
C VAL A 4 3.69 -10.80 -0.73
N GLU A 5 4.23 -11.13 0.45
CA GLU A 5 3.49 -11.82 1.50
C GLU A 5 2.85 -10.78 2.43
N ARG A 6 1.59 -10.95 2.81
CA ARG A 6 0.81 -9.97 3.59
C ARG A 6 0.33 -10.55 4.92
N HIS A 7 0.55 -9.78 5.99
CA HIS A 7 0.05 -10.05 7.32
C HIS A 7 -0.83 -8.90 7.80
N ILE A 8 -2.04 -9.20 8.24
CA ILE A 8 -2.99 -8.20 8.71
C ILE A 8 -2.87 -8.11 10.22
N ILE A 9 -2.58 -6.93 10.71
CA ILE A 9 -2.46 -6.63 12.14
C ILE A 9 -3.58 -5.67 12.53
N LEU A 10 -4.32 -6.07 13.54
CA LEU A 10 -5.37 -5.26 14.13
C LEU A 10 -4.85 -4.44 15.28
N ASN A 11 -4.93 -3.50 15.80
CA ASN A 11 -4.57 -2.82 17.03
C ASN A 11 -3.17 -3.19 17.57
N ASN A 12 -2.16 -2.49 17.11
CA ASN A 12 -0.80 -2.62 17.64
C ASN A 12 -0.20 -1.23 17.83
N LYS A 13 0.04 -0.84 19.10
CA LYS A 13 0.54 0.48 19.45
C LYS A 13 1.91 0.80 18.87
N ALA A 14 2.81 -0.18 18.78
CA ALA A 14 4.13 0.02 18.19
C ALA A 14 4.03 0.32 16.67
N ILE A 15 3.13 -0.36 15.98
CA ILE A 15 2.84 -0.09 14.56
C ILE A 15 2.19 1.28 14.38
N GLU A 16 1.23 1.62 15.24
CA GLU A 16 0.57 2.94 15.22
C GLU A 16 1.59 4.06 15.39
N ASP A 17 2.50 3.93 16.36
CA ASP A 17 3.53 4.92 16.67
C ASP A 17 4.47 5.16 15.46
N VAL A 18 5.05 4.10 14.89
CA VAL A 18 5.97 4.27 13.75
C VAL A 18 5.27 4.80 12.50
N CYS A 19 4.02 4.38 12.25
CA CYS A 19 3.23 4.88 11.13
C CYS A 19 2.79 6.34 11.36
N PHE A 20 2.50 6.73 12.58
CA PHE A 20 2.18 8.11 12.94
C PHE A 20 3.40 9.02 12.76
N LYS A 21 4.56 8.63 13.28
CA LYS A 21 5.83 9.35 13.08
C LYS A 21 6.17 9.48 11.60
N SER A 22 5.96 8.42 10.80
CA SER A 22 6.19 8.45 9.36
C SER A 22 5.27 9.46 8.64
N ALA A 23 4.02 9.62 9.07
CA ALA A 23 3.12 10.62 8.49
C ALA A 23 3.56 12.05 8.84
N ARG A 24 3.99 12.28 10.07
CA ARG A 24 4.46 13.60 10.53
C ARG A 24 5.76 14.00 9.85
N LEU A 25 6.72 13.10 9.77
CA LEU A 25 7.95 13.32 9.03
C LEU A 25 7.67 13.61 7.55
N TYR A 26 6.77 12.82 6.92
CA TYR A 26 6.32 13.10 5.56
C TYR A 26 5.80 14.52 5.41
N ASN A 27 4.96 14.98 6.34
CA ASN A 27 4.39 16.32 6.32
C ASN A 27 5.45 17.41 6.51
N PHE A 28 6.41 17.22 7.41
CA PHE A 28 7.54 18.13 7.60
C PHE A 28 8.35 18.28 6.31
N VAL A 29 8.78 17.17 5.72
CA VAL A 29 9.56 17.18 4.46
C VAL A 29 8.75 17.80 3.32
N ASN A 30 7.46 17.43 3.21
CA ASN A 30 6.59 17.99 2.17
C ASN A 30 6.33 19.48 2.36
N TYR A 31 6.31 19.98 3.60
CA TYR A 31 6.20 21.41 3.90
C TYR A 31 7.38 22.18 3.28
N HIS A 32 8.61 21.79 3.58
CA HIS A 32 9.79 22.45 3.03
C HIS A 32 9.86 22.35 1.51
N LYS A 33 9.53 21.19 0.92
CA LYS A 33 9.47 21.03 -0.54
C LYS A 33 8.40 21.90 -1.18
N ARG A 34 7.25 22.07 -0.54
CA ARG A 34 6.16 22.93 -1.05
C ARG A 34 6.54 24.40 -0.98
N HIS A 35 7.11 24.87 0.14
CA HIS A 35 7.57 26.24 0.28
C HIS A 35 8.64 26.56 -0.76
N ALA A 36 9.69 25.75 -0.86
CA ALA A 36 10.71 25.95 -1.88
C ALA A 36 10.14 26.00 -3.31
N PHE A 37 9.12 25.19 -3.61
CA PHE A 37 8.48 25.19 -4.92
C PHE A 37 7.64 26.44 -5.19
N PHE A 38 6.77 26.83 -4.24
CA PHE A 38 5.84 27.96 -4.45
C PHE A 38 6.53 29.32 -4.31
N ASP A 39 7.53 29.42 -3.43
CA ASP A 39 8.29 30.63 -3.20
C ASP A 39 9.48 30.78 -4.18
N LYS A 40 9.57 29.86 -5.17
CA LYS A 40 10.61 29.83 -6.22
C LYS A 40 12.03 29.82 -5.66
N GLN A 41 12.21 29.19 -4.50
CA GLN A 41 13.50 28.99 -3.88
C GLN A 41 14.24 27.79 -4.46
N GLU A 42 15.51 27.65 -4.12
CA GLU A 42 16.30 26.48 -4.46
C GLU A 42 15.70 25.20 -3.89
N GLN A 43 15.69 24.14 -4.69
CA GLN A 43 15.09 22.87 -4.29
C GLN A 43 16.10 22.00 -3.55
N PHE A 44 15.74 21.57 -2.33
CA PHE A 44 16.55 20.62 -1.57
C PHE A 44 16.71 19.28 -2.29
N SER A 45 17.91 18.71 -2.25
CA SER A 45 18.18 17.30 -2.51
C SER A 45 17.72 16.42 -1.34
N GLU A 46 17.68 15.09 -1.52
CA GLU A 46 17.37 14.15 -0.44
C GLU A 46 18.38 14.23 0.72
N TYR A 47 19.66 14.46 0.38
CA TYR A 47 20.73 14.59 1.34
C TYR A 47 20.59 15.86 2.18
N GLU A 48 20.43 17.02 1.55
CA GLU A 48 20.21 18.31 2.22
C GLU A 48 18.97 18.28 3.11
N MET A 49 17.88 17.64 2.65
CA MET A 49 16.68 17.47 3.46
C MET A 49 16.95 16.62 4.71
N SER A 50 17.80 15.61 4.62
CA SER A 50 18.23 14.84 5.80
C SER A 50 19.08 15.69 6.76
N GLY A 51 19.95 16.54 6.22
CA GLY A 51 20.69 17.56 6.97
C GLY A 51 19.76 18.51 7.70
N LEU A 52 18.79 19.06 7.00
CA LEU A 52 17.75 19.93 7.55
C LEU A 52 16.97 19.29 8.71
N CYS A 53 16.59 18.02 8.55
CA CYS A 53 15.93 17.27 9.65
C CYS A 53 16.82 17.13 10.87
N ASN A 54 18.15 17.03 10.71
CA ASN A 54 19.11 17.01 11.83
C ASN A 54 19.27 18.39 12.46
N GLU A 55 19.37 19.45 11.66
CA GLU A 55 19.52 20.83 12.10
C GLU A 55 18.33 21.29 12.95
N PHE A 56 17.12 20.97 12.51
CA PHE A 56 15.89 21.25 13.24
C PHE A 56 15.61 20.28 14.40
N ASP A 57 16.50 19.34 14.68
CA ASP A 57 16.30 18.26 15.66
C ASP A 57 14.90 17.62 15.54
N GLN A 58 14.49 17.34 14.30
CA GLN A 58 13.13 16.93 13.99
C GLN A 58 12.78 15.61 14.71
N TYR A 59 11.84 15.69 15.65
CA TYR A 59 11.52 14.62 16.59
C TYR A 59 11.22 13.28 15.90
N ASP A 60 10.38 13.28 14.87
CA ASP A 60 9.96 12.04 14.21
C ASP A 60 11.09 11.42 13.37
N PHE A 61 12.00 12.26 12.83
CA PHE A 61 13.21 11.81 12.16
C PHE A 61 14.18 11.12 13.12
N ARG A 62 14.37 11.67 14.32
CA ARG A 62 15.23 11.11 15.36
C ARG A 62 14.67 9.83 15.98
N ASN A 63 13.34 9.72 16.08
CA ASN A 63 12.65 8.62 16.76
C ASN A 63 12.13 7.52 15.82
N LEU A 64 12.41 7.60 14.54
CA LEU A 64 12.29 6.49 13.60
C LEU A 64 13.64 5.79 13.42
N PRO A 65 13.66 4.49 13.08
CA PRO A 65 14.90 3.85 12.63
C PRO A 65 15.49 4.64 11.45
N ALA A 66 16.79 4.93 11.47
CA ALA A 66 17.43 5.87 10.56
C ALA A 66 17.12 5.63 9.06
N GLN A 67 17.24 4.38 8.60
CA GLN A 67 16.91 4.08 7.20
C GLN A 67 15.40 4.19 6.93
N SER A 68 14.52 3.92 7.92
CA SER A 68 13.08 4.13 7.76
C SER A 68 12.75 5.61 7.59
N ALA A 69 13.38 6.48 8.37
CA ALA A 69 13.25 7.94 8.23
C ALA A 69 13.72 8.41 6.83
N GLN A 70 14.87 7.92 6.36
CA GLN A 70 15.36 8.19 5.02
C GLN A 70 14.39 7.71 3.92
N GLN A 71 13.75 6.55 4.10
CA GLN A 71 12.74 6.05 3.15
C GLN A 71 11.50 6.95 3.10
N VAL A 72 11.11 7.58 4.22
CA VAL A 72 10.02 8.56 4.23
C VAL A 72 10.41 9.81 3.42
N ILE A 73 11.64 10.31 3.58
CA ILE A 73 12.15 11.42 2.76
C ILE A 73 12.10 11.05 1.27
N LYS A 74 12.67 9.90 0.89
CA LYS A 74 12.63 9.38 -0.49
C LYS A 74 11.21 9.28 -1.04
N GLN A 75 10.24 8.90 -0.22
CA GLN A 75 8.84 8.82 -0.64
C GLN A 75 8.29 10.19 -1.02
N VAL A 76 8.60 11.25 -0.28
CA VAL A 76 8.20 12.62 -0.63
C VAL A 76 8.82 13.02 -1.96
N PHE A 77 10.13 12.84 -2.12
CA PHE A 77 10.83 13.17 -3.36
C PHE A 77 10.28 12.41 -4.56
N LYS A 78 10.01 11.11 -4.40
CA LYS A 78 9.38 10.29 -5.44
C LYS A 78 7.99 10.83 -5.82
N SER A 79 7.20 11.27 -4.84
CA SER A 79 5.88 11.85 -5.08
C SER A 79 5.98 13.17 -5.88
N TRP A 80 6.94 14.02 -5.56
CA TRP A 80 7.21 15.25 -6.31
C TRP A 80 7.72 14.98 -7.74
N LYS A 81 8.64 14.01 -7.90
CA LYS A 81 9.11 13.56 -9.22
C LYS A 81 7.94 13.09 -10.09
N SER A 82 7.03 12.30 -9.51
CA SER A 82 5.81 11.84 -10.21
C SER A 82 4.89 13.00 -10.59
N TYR A 83 4.73 13.99 -9.71
CA TYR A 83 3.97 15.21 -10.00
C TYR A 83 4.57 15.98 -11.19
N PHE A 84 5.87 16.23 -11.20
CA PHE A 84 6.52 16.93 -12.30
C PHE A 84 6.42 16.18 -13.62
N ALA A 85 6.58 14.84 -13.60
CA ALA A 85 6.41 14.02 -14.79
C ALA A 85 4.97 14.09 -15.31
N ALA A 86 3.98 13.96 -14.43
CA ALA A 86 2.56 14.09 -14.80
C ALA A 86 2.24 15.49 -15.35
N LYS A 87 2.78 16.55 -14.75
CA LYS A 87 2.57 17.91 -15.22
C LYS A 87 3.19 18.16 -16.59
N LYS A 88 4.37 17.59 -16.85
CA LYS A 88 5.02 17.63 -18.18
C LYS A 88 4.17 16.93 -19.24
N GLU A 89 3.62 15.75 -18.90
CA GLU A 89 2.76 15.00 -19.83
C GLU A 89 1.40 15.68 -20.03
N TYR A 90 0.81 16.24 -18.99
CA TYR A 90 -0.42 17.03 -19.08
C TYR A 90 -0.29 18.22 -20.04
N LYS A 91 0.87 18.91 -20.06
CA LYS A 91 1.11 20.00 -21.03
C LYS A 91 1.09 19.53 -22.48
N LYS A 92 1.50 18.28 -22.76
CA LYS A 92 1.50 17.71 -24.11
C LYS A 92 0.12 17.19 -24.50
N ASN A 93 -0.56 16.48 -23.59
CA ASN A 93 -1.84 15.85 -23.85
C ASN A 93 -2.82 16.02 -22.67
N PRO A 94 -3.45 17.19 -22.51
CA PRO A 94 -4.42 17.43 -21.42
C PRO A 94 -5.61 16.47 -21.43
N LYS A 95 -6.02 16.01 -22.61
CA LYS A 95 -7.20 15.13 -22.77
C LYS A 95 -7.01 13.73 -22.17
N SER A 96 -5.77 13.28 -21.95
CA SER A 96 -5.49 11.98 -21.31
C SER A 96 -5.64 12.00 -19.79
N PHE A 97 -5.93 13.16 -19.20
CA PHE A 97 -6.08 13.33 -17.77
C PHE A 97 -7.51 13.75 -17.41
N THR A 98 -7.99 13.31 -16.26
CA THR A 98 -9.28 13.74 -15.70
C THR A 98 -9.26 15.17 -15.15
N GLY A 99 -8.07 15.79 -15.06
CA GLY A 99 -7.86 17.16 -14.60
C GLY A 99 -6.38 17.47 -14.42
N GLU A 100 -6.04 18.74 -14.17
CA GLU A 100 -4.67 19.17 -13.99
C GLU A 100 -4.01 18.48 -12.77
N PRO A 101 -2.80 17.88 -12.92
CA PRO A 101 -2.06 17.29 -11.81
C PRO A 101 -1.77 18.32 -10.71
N LYS A 102 -2.00 17.92 -9.47
CA LYS A 102 -1.77 18.77 -8.28
C LYS A 102 -0.55 18.30 -7.51
N PRO A 103 0.18 19.21 -6.86
CA PRO A 103 1.34 18.84 -6.04
C PRO A 103 0.94 17.95 -4.87
N PRO A 104 1.87 17.13 -4.33
CA PRO A 104 1.60 16.20 -3.25
C PRO A 104 0.93 16.88 -2.05
N LYS A 105 -0.17 16.31 -1.57
CA LYS A 105 -0.91 16.80 -0.40
C LYS A 105 -0.24 16.37 0.90
N TYR A 106 -0.56 17.08 1.99
CA TYR A 106 -0.24 16.64 3.33
C TYR A 106 -1.04 15.40 3.72
N LYS A 107 -0.46 14.58 4.57
CA LYS A 107 -1.19 13.52 5.29
C LYS A 107 -2.08 14.16 6.36
N ASP A 108 -3.15 13.47 6.72
CA ASP A 108 -4.02 13.89 7.83
C ASP A 108 -3.19 14.06 9.12
N LYS A 109 -3.49 15.09 9.92
CA LYS A 109 -2.79 15.37 11.18
C LYS A 109 -2.83 14.20 12.18
N LYS A 110 -3.92 13.44 12.19
CA LYS A 110 -4.11 12.22 13.00
C LYS A 110 -3.97 10.94 12.18
N GLY A 111 -3.52 11.05 10.93
CA GLY A 111 -3.37 9.92 10.02
C GLY A 111 -2.04 9.19 10.18
N TYR A 112 -1.94 8.06 9.51
CA TYR A 112 -0.77 7.21 9.49
C TYR A 112 -0.08 7.26 8.12
N GLY A 113 1.24 7.19 8.11
CA GLY A 113 2.07 7.04 6.91
C GLY A 113 2.54 5.61 6.72
N VAL A 114 2.94 5.29 5.50
CA VAL A 114 3.63 4.01 5.25
C VAL A 114 5.03 4.06 5.83
N THR A 115 5.39 3.05 6.62
CA THR A 115 6.74 2.89 7.17
C THR A 115 7.46 1.77 6.41
N TYR A 116 8.71 2.00 6.08
CA TYR A 116 9.54 1.07 5.32
C TYR A 116 10.71 0.59 6.18
N PHE A 117 11.01 -0.70 6.09
CA PHE A 117 12.21 -1.31 6.66
C PHE A 117 13.00 -1.96 5.53
N THR A 118 14.23 -1.54 5.37
CA THR A 118 15.13 -2.13 4.38
C THR A 118 15.60 -3.52 4.81
N SER A 119 16.13 -4.30 3.89
CA SER A 119 16.71 -5.62 4.20
C SER A 119 17.82 -5.57 5.25
N GLN A 120 18.55 -4.44 5.35
CA GLN A 120 19.60 -4.24 6.35
C GLN A 120 19.09 -3.99 7.77
N GLN A 121 17.87 -3.49 7.92
CA GLN A 121 17.25 -3.18 9.23
C GLN A 121 16.55 -4.37 9.86
N ILE A 122 16.16 -5.34 9.06
CA ILE A 122 15.44 -6.52 9.51
C ILE A 122 16.36 -7.73 9.57
N LYS A 123 16.06 -8.65 10.47
CA LYS A 123 16.78 -9.93 10.56
C LYS A 123 15.78 -11.06 10.36
N LEU A 124 16.05 -11.91 9.37
CA LEU A 124 15.29 -13.14 9.16
C LEU A 124 16.00 -14.27 9.95
N LYS A 125 15.33 -14.80 10.97
CA LYS A 125 15.84 -15.89 11.81
C LYS A 125 14.71 -16.87 12.08
N GLU A 126 14.97 -18.17 11.86
CA GLU A 126 14.04 -19.27 12.15
C GLU A 126 12.61 -19.10 11.56
N GLY A 127 12.52 -18.47 10.38
CA GLY A 127 11.20 -18.20 9.74
C GLY A 127 10.44 -17.03 10.36
N PHE A 128 11.15 -16.17 11.11
CA PHE A 128 10.58 -14.95 11.67
C PHE A 128 11.38 -13.73 11.24
N ILE A 129 10.67 -12.65 10.94
CA ILE A 129 11.25 -11.33 10.71
C ILE A 129 11.30 -10.57 12.02
N HIS A 130 12.51 -10.19 12.42
CA HIS A 130 12.77 -9.34 13.58
C HIS A 130 13.02 -7.91 13.11
N PHE A 131 12.32 -6.98 13.73
CA PHE A 131 12.44 -5.54 13.49
C PHE A 131 13.51 -4.90 14.37
N PRO A 132 13.96 -3.66 14.08
CA PRO A 132 14.86 -2.93 14.97
C PRO A 132 14.26 -2.82 16.38
N LYS A 133 15.10 -2.99 17.41
CA LYS A 133 14.66 -2.95 18.82
C LYS A 133 13.92 -1.65 19.19
N SER A 134 14.29 -0.53 18.56
CA SER A 134 13.64 0.77 18.77
C SER A 134 12.15 0.79 18.37
N VAL A 135 11.69 -0.16 17.55
CA VAL A 135 10.28 -0.23 17.11
C VAL A 135 9.42 -1.01 18.12
N GLN A 136 10.02 -1.86 18.94
CA GLN A 136 9.32 -2.73 19.90
C GLN A 136 8.19 -3.57 19.28
N LEU A 137 8.41 -4.03 18.04
CA LEU A 137 7.46 -4.87 17.31
C LEU A 137 7.85 -6.34 17.45
N GLU A 138 6.88 -7.16 17.78
CA GLU A 138 7.07 -8.61 17.86
C GLU A 138 7.47 -9.20 16.51
N PRO A 139 8.26 -10.29 16.51
CA PRO A 139 8.66 -10.96 15.29
C PRO A 139 7.46 -11.47 14.50
N VAL A 140 7.50 -11.33 13.19
CA VAL A 140 6.45 -11.77 12.27
C VAL A 140 6.87 -13.05 11.55
N LYS A 141 6.07 -14.09 11.68
CA LYS A 141 6.31 -15.38 11.00
C LYS A 141 6.19 -15.21 9.49
N THR A 142 7.11 -15.79 8.74
CA THR A 142 7.12 -15.74 7.28
C THR A 142 7.60 -17.05 6.66
N LYS A 143 7.15 -17.32 5.45
CA LYS A 143 7.66 -18.43 4.61
C LYS A 143 8.76 -17.99 3.65
N VAL A 144 9.03 -16.69 3.60
CA VAL A 144 10.00 -16.10 2.69
C VAL A 144 11.42 -16.39 3.17
N LYS A 145 12.28 -16.86 2.27
CA LYS A 145 13.69 -17.18 2.60
C LYS A 145 14.63 -15.98 2.45
N LYS A 146 14.32 -15.03 1.58
CA LYS A 146 15.11 -13.82 1.34
C LYS A 146 14.20 -12.62 1.17
N VAL A 147 14.30 -11.65 2.06
CA VAL A 147 13.46 -10.47 2.10
C VAL A 147 14.21 -9.29 1.49
N SER A 148 13.58 -8.60 0.54
CA SER A 148 14.12 -7.38 -0.07
C SER A 148 13.75 -6.15 0.76
N GLN A 149 12.52 -6.07 1.23
CA GLN A 149 12.00 -4.96 2.02
C GLN A 149 10.76 -5.40 2.81
N VAL A 150 10.53 -4.78 3.95
CA VAL A 150 9.24 -4.87 4.65
C VAL A 150 8.62 -3.48 4.72
N ARG A 151 7.33 -3.37 4.49
CA ARG A 151 6.60 -2.12 4.69
C ARG A 151 5.34 -2.34 5.52
N ILE A 152 5.02 -1.38 6.36
CA ILE A 152 3.78 -1.34 7.10
C ILE A 152 2.86 -0.34 6.42
N VAL A 153 1.75 -0.84 5.89
CA VAL A 153 0.78 -0.05 5.13
C VAL A 153 -0.47 0.17 5.99
N PRO A 154 -0.75 1.40 6.42
CA PRO A 154 -1.97 1.73 7.13
C PRO A 154 -3.19 1.53 6.23
N GLN A 155 -4.20 0.90 6.76
CA GLN A 155 -5.53 0.79 6.16
C GLN A 155 -6.58 1.34 7.12
N ALA A 156 -7.82 1.48 6.66
CA ALA A 156 -8.87 2.19 7.38
C ALA A 156 -9.08 1.75 8.86
N THR A 157 -8.85 0.48 9.21
CA THR A 157 -8.99 -0.01 10.60
C THR A 157 -8.00 -1.13 10.93
N CYS A 158 -6.92 -1.24 10.20
CA CYS A 158 -5.86 -2.23 10.43
C CYS A 158 -4.57 -1.75 9.77
N PHE A 159 -3.50 -2.47 10.05
CA PHE A 159 -2.23 -2.32 9.35
C PHE A 159 -1.93 -3.60 8.59
N VAL A 160 -1.29 -3.47 7.44
CA VAL A 160 -0.83 -4.61 6.66
C VAL A 160 0.69 -4.57 6.63
N ILE A 161 1.32 -5.59 7.18
CA ILE A 161 2.76 -5.81 7.02
C ILE A 161 2.93 -6.52 5.68
N GLU A 162 3.61 -5.89 4.76
CA GLU A 162 3.92 -6.42 3.44
C GLU A 162 5.41 -6.78 3.39
N ILE A 163 5.68 -8.07 3.23
CA ILE A 163 7.03 -8.63 3.08
C ILE A 163 7.28 -8.78 1.60
N ILE A 164 8.17 -7.96 1.07
CA ILE A 164 8.54 -7.93 -0.35
C ILE A 164 9.76 -8.80 -0.55
N TYR A 165 9.69 -9.71 -1.50
CA TYR A 165 10.76 -10.62 -1.83
C TYR A 165 10.88 -10.84 -3.34
N GLU A 166 12.07 -11.23 -3.76
CA GLU A 166 12.31 -11.59 -5.15
C GLU A 166 11.99 -13.06 -5.37
N PHE A 167 11.25 -13.32 -6.40
CA PHE A 167 10.97 -14.65 -6.89
C PHE A 167 11.68 -14.84 -8.23
N ASN A 168 12.59 -15.81 -8.27
CA ASN A 168 13.21 -16.18 -9.52
C ASN A 168 12.16 -16.91 -10.36
N GLU A 169 11.93 -16.43 -11.55
CA GLU A 169 11.06 -17.09 -12.50
C GLU A 169 11.66 -18.48 -12.75
N GLN A 170 10.83 -19.50 -12.58
CA GLN A 170 11.20 -20.85 -13.01
C GLN A 170 11.24 -20.85 -14.53
N ASN A 171 12.14 -21.64 -15.11
CA ASN A 171 12.11 -21.87 -16.55
C ASN A 171 10.69 -22.28 -16.97
N LEU A 172 10.20 -21.67 -18.02
CA LEU A 172 8.90 -22.03 -18.58
C LEU A 172 8.92 -23.55 -18.81
N LYS A 173 7.87 -24.22 -18.35
CA LYS A 173 7.68 -25.63 -18.71
C LYS A 173 7.57 -25.73 -20.21
N ALA A 174 8.09 -26.81 -20.77
CA ALA A 174 7.90 -27.11 -22.19
C ALA A 174 6.39 -27.07 -22.50
N ASP A 175 6.06 -26.52 -23.67
CA ASP A 175 4.69 -26.50 -24.13
C ASP A 175 4.20 -27.95 -24.29
N ASN A 176 3.14 -28.28 -23.58
CA ASN A 176 2.53 -29.61 -23.60
C ASN A 176 1.28 -29.66 -24.49
N GLY A 177 1.01 -28.58 -25.26
CA GLY A 177 -0.16 -28.47 -26.13
C GLY A 177 -1.49 -28.34 -25.40
N LYS A 178 -1.49 -28.18 -24.08
CA LYS A 178 -2.70 -28.00 -23.29
C LYS A 178 -2.87 -26.51 -22.93
N TYR A 179 -3.95 -25.93 -23.39
CA TYR A 179 -4.26 -24.51 -23.18
C TYR A 179 -5.56 -24.38 -22.42
N LEU A 180 -5.65 -23.31 -21.61
CA LEU A 180 -6.84 -22.91 -20.89
C LEU A 180 -7.21 -21.47 -21.30
N SER A 181 -8.38 -21.31 -21.89
CA SER A 181 -8.95 -19.98 -22.16
C SER A 181 -9.72 -19.50 -20.95
N LEU A 182 -9.56 -18.21 -20.59
CA LEU A 182 -10.15 -17.56 -19.43
C LEU A 182 -10.90 -16.30 -19.85
N ASP A 183 -12.20 -16.24 -19.52
CA ASP A 183 -13.01 -15.01 -19.61
C ASP A 183 -13.38 -14.52 -18.23
N LEU A 184 -13.05 -13.25 -17.94
CA LEU A 184 -13.31 -12.61 -16.65
C LEU A 184 -14.52 -11.70 -16.74
N GLY A 185 -15.50 -11.90 -15.87
CA GLY A 185 -16.73 -11.12 -15.88
C GLY A 185 -17.26 -10.77 -14.50
N VAL A 186 -18.38 -10.05 -14.47
CA VAL A 186 -19.03 -9.64 -13.22
C VAL A 186 -20.13 -10.61 -12.79
N SER A 187 -20.85 -11.18 -13.73
CA SER A 187 -21.93 -12.14 -13.46
C SER A 187 -21.36 -13.54 -13.24
N ASN A 188 -20.50 -13.96 -14.12
CA ASN A 188 -19.61 -15.06 -13.95
C ASN A 188 -18.25 -14.48 -13.69
N LEU A 189 -17.68 -14.78 -12.53
CA LEU A 189 -16.38 -14.24 -12.12
C LEU A 189 -15.29 -14.73 -13.06
N VAL A 190 -15.37 -16.00 -13.43
CA VAL A 190 -14.49 -16.63 -14.42
C VAL A 190 -15.30 -17.68 -15.17
N ALA A 191 -15.19 -17.67 -16.49
CA ALA A 191 -15.56 -18.79 -17.34
C ALA A 191 -14.29 -19.32 -18.00
N THR A 192 -14.12 -20.64 -18.04
CA THR A 192 -12.96 -21.27 -18.66
C THR A 192 -13.37 -22.39 -19.60
N ILE A 193 -12.54 -22.63 -20.60
CA ILE A 193 -12.58 -23.83 -21.43
C ILE A 193 -11.15 -24.27 -21.73
N ASP A 194 -10.90 -25.59 -21.62
CA ASP A 194 -9.60 -26.17 -21.96
C ASP A 194 -9.61 -26.80 -23.36
N THR A 195 -8.45 -27.26 -23.81
CA THR A 195 -8.27 -27.91 -25.08
C THR A 195 -8.95 -29.31 -25.20
N GLU A 196 -9.35 -29.88 -24.04
CA GLU A 196 -10.10 -31.14 -23.99
C GLU A 196 -11.64 -30.88 -23.99
N GLY A 197 -12.07 -29.62 -24.11
CA GLY A 197 -13.47 -29.21 -24.09
C GLY A 197 -14.11 -29.16 -22.71
N LYS A 198 -13.34 -29.33 -21.63
CA LYS A 198 -13.84 -29.17 -20.26
C LYS A 198 -14.03 -27.69 -19.92
N SER A 199 -15.20 -27.34 -19.46
CA SER A 199 -15.54 -25.97 -19.07
C SER A 199 -15.74 -25.86 -17.56
N LEU A 200 -15.38 -24.70 -17.02
CA LEU A 200 -15.61 -24.33 -15.62
C LEU A 200 -16.23 -22.95 -15.57
N LEU A 201 -17.25 -22.80 -14.71
CA LEU A 201 -17.92 -21.54 -14.46
C LEU A 201 -17.86 -21.20 -12.97
N VAL A 202 -17.21 -20.11 -12.63
CA VAL A 202 -17.22 -19.55 -11.26
C VAL A 202 -18.21 -18.42 -11.20
N ASN A 203 -19.31 -18.61 -10.44
CA ASN A 203 -20.37 -17.61 -10.32
C ASN A 203 -19.93 -16.39 -9.49
N GLY A 204 -20.19 -15.18 -9.98
CA GLY A 204 -19.91 -13.91 -9.29
C GLY A 204 -20.99 -13.46 -8.28
N GLY A 205 -22.05 -14.24 -8.09
CA GLY A 205 -23.20 -13.89 -7.24
C GLY A 205 -22.81 -13.54 -5.80
N ARG A 206 -21.84 -14.24 -5.21
CA ARG A 206 -21.35 -13.96 -3.85
C ARG A 206 -20.73 -12.56 -3.77
N ILE A 207 -19.92 -12.16 -4.73
CA ILE A 207 -19.30 -10.82 -4.77
C ILE A 207 -20.37 -9.74 -4.96
N LYS A 208 -21.35 -9.98 -5.85
CA LYS A 208 -22.49 -9.05 -6.06
C LYS A 208 -23.29 -8.88 -4.78
N SER A 209 -23.63 -9.96 -4.07
CA SER A 209 -24.36 -9.94 -2.81
C SER A 209 -23.62 -9.17 -1.72
N VAL A 210 -22.33 -9.43 -1.53
CA VAL A 210 -21.47 -8.73 -0.57
C VAL A 210 -21.39 -7.23 -0.89
N ASN A 211 -21.23 -6.87 -2.16
CA ASN A 211 -21.18 -5.47 -2.58
C ASN A 211 -22.52 -4.77 -2.39
N ASN A 212 -23.63 -5.42 -2.71
CA ASN A 212 -24.99 -4.85 -2.53
C ASN A 212 -25.28 -4.61 -1.04
N HIS A 213 -25.01 -5.59 -0.19
CA HIS A 213 -25.16 -5.43 1.27
C HIS A 213 -24.25 -4.30 1.81
N PHE A 214 -23.00 -4.25 1.37
CA PHE A 214 -22.07 -3.19 1.76
C PHE A 214 -22.57 -1.82 1.33
N ASN A 215 -23.03 -1.67 0.09
CA ASN A 215 -23.52 -0.38 -0.43
C ASN A 215 -24.73 0.12 0.35
N LYS A 216 -25.71 -0.76 0.65
CA LYS A 216 -26.86 -0.41 1.49
C LYS A 216 -26.44 0.00 2.91
N SER A 217 -25.56 -0.80 3.54
CA SER A 217 -25.06 -0.50 4.89
C SER A 217 -24.25 0.79 4.92
N ARG A 218 -23.39 1.01 3.92
CA ARG A 218 -22.60 2.24 3.80
C ARG A 218 -23.50 3.46 3.60
N ALA A 219 -24.49 3.40 2.72
CA ALA A 219 -25.45 4.50 2.48
C ALA A 219 -26.15 4.90 3.79
N LYS A 220 -26.65 3.91 4.56
CA LYS A 220 -27.26 4.16 5.87
C LYS A 220 -26.28 4.81 6.86
N LEU A 221 -25.02 4.33 6.93
CA LEU A 221 -24.02 4.92 7.83
C LEU A 221 -23.58 6.32 7.38
N MET A 222 -23.53 6.57 6.08
CA MET A 222 -23.21 7.90 5.53
C MET A 222 -24.29 8.95 5.84
N SER A 223 -25.56 8.57 5.93
CA SER A 223 -26.63 9.50 6.31
C SER A 223 -26.47 10.10 7.72
N TYR A 224 -25.75 9.41 8.62
CA TYR A 224 -25.45 9.91 9.96
C TYR A 224 -24.21 10.80 10.05
N VAL A 225 -23.25 10.69 9.13
CA VAL A 225 -21.98 11.44 9.17
C VAL A 225 -21.84 12.48 8.07
N GLY A 226 -22.84 12.59 7.21
CA GLY A 226 -22.80 13.46 6.03
C GLY A 226 -21.97 12.88 4.88
N ASN A 227 -22.24 13.37 3.66
CA ASN A 227 -21.70 12.80 2.41
C ASN A 227 -20.15 12.87 2.25
N LYS A 228 -19.48 13.67 3.06
CA LYS A 228 -18.02 13.86 3.00
C LYS A 228 -17.27 13.22 4.17
N GLY A 229 -17.99 12.65 5.13
CA GLY A 229 -17.41 12.09 6.34
C GLY A 229 -17.08 10.60 6.22
N THR A 230 -16.33 10.11 7.22
CA THR A 230 -16.10 8.68 7.46
C THR A 230 -16.26 8.41 8.95
N SER A 231 -16.44 7.16 9.33
CA SER A 231 -16.53 6.73 10.72
C SER A 231 -15.87 5.37 10.91
N ASN A 232 -15.55 5.02 12.15
CA ASN A 232 -15.01 3.70 12.47
C ASN A 232 -15.96 2.55 12.03
N ARG A 233 -17.28 2.77 12.06
CA ARG A 233 -18.26 1.78 11.58
C ARG A 233 -18.17 1.59 10.07
N ILE A 234 -18.09 2.69 9.29
CA ILE A 234 -17.89 2.66 7.83
C ILE A 234 -16.57 1.96 7.49
N ASN A 235 -15.49 2.32 8.18
CA ASN A 235 -14.17 1.73 7.98
C ASN A 235 -14.15 0.23 8.28
N LYS A 236 -14.78 -0.21 9.38
CA LYS A 236 -14.94 -1.63 9.72
C LYS A 236 -15.75 -2.40 8.66
N ALA A 237 -16.85 -1.82 8.19
CA ALA A 237 -17.67 -2.42 7.12
C ALA A 237 -16.86 -2.55 5.81
N THR A 238 -16.11 -1.52 5.44
CA THR A 238 -15.22 -1.51 4.26
C THR A 238 -14.16 -2.60 4.38
N ARG A 239 -13.50 -2.72 5.53
CA ARG A 239 -12.51 -3.78 5.77
C ARG A 239 -13.12 -5.17 5.64
N LYS A 240 -14.27 -5.43 6.30
CA LYS A 240 -14.96 -6.72 6.24
C LYS A 240 -15.30 -7.09 4.79
N ARG A 241 -15.85 -6.16 4.04
CA ARG A 241 -16.15 -6.34 2.61
C ARG A 241 -14.90 -6.71 1.83
N ASN A 242 -13.80 -5.97 1.99
CA ASN A 242 -12.56 -6.20 1.26
C ASN A 242 -11.95 -7.56 1.59
N PHE A 243 -12.01 -8.00 2.84
CA PHE A 243 -11.50 -9.32 3.24
C PHE A 243 -12.30 -10.45 2.59
N ILE A 244 -13.63 -10.35 2.56
CA ILE A 244 -14.47 -11.36 1.91
C ILE A 244 -14.17 -11.43 0.41
N ILE A 245 -14.04 -10.30 -0.26
CA ILE A 245 -13.72 -10.27 -1.69
C ILE A 245 -12.34 -10.86 -1.96
N ASN A 246 -11.33 -10.47 -1.19
CA ASN A 246 -9.98 -11.02 -1.34
C ASN A 246 -9.97 -12.55 -1.12
N ASP A 247 -10.69 -13.06 -0.12
CA ASP A 247 -10.82 -14.51 0.12
C ASP A 247 -11.44 -15.23 -1.08
N VAL A 248 -12.53 -14.69 -1.63
CA VAL A 248 -13.16 -15.24 -2.84
C VAL A 248 -12.19 -15.25 -4.01
N MET A 249 -11.50 -14.13 -4.27
CA MET A 249 -10.54 -14.02 -5.36
C MET A 249 -9.38 -15.01 -5.23
N HIS A 250 -8.80 -15.14 -4.03
CA HIS A 250 -7.71 -16.08 -3.78
C HIS A 250 -8.17 -17.54 -3.91
N LYS A 251 -9.38 -17.88 -3.46
CA LYS A 251 -9.94 -19.22 -3.62
C LYS A 251 -10.20 -19.54 -5.08
N THR A 252 -10.79 -18.60 -5.82
CA THR A 252 -11.01 -18.74 -7.27
C THR A 252 -9.70 -18.94 -8.03
N SER A 253 -8.70 -18.09 -7.77
CA SER A 253 -7.38 -18.21 -8.42
C SER A 253 -6.62 -19.50 -8.09
N ARG A 254 -6.89 -20.14 -6.97
CA ARG A 254 -6.32 -21.45 -6.64
C ARG A 254 -7.05 -22.62 -7.28
N PHE A 255 -8.33 -22.41 -7.55
CA PHE A 255 -9.19 -23.45 -8.09
C PHE A 255 -9.02 -23.60 -9.61
N ILE A 256 -8.63 -22.53 -10.28
CA ILE A 256 -8.27 -22.50 -11.70
C ILE A 256 -6.83 -23.01 -11.90
#